data_1e3c29eb3484e9f3491967e94bc17d60
#
_entry.id   1e3c29eb3484e9f3491967e94bc17d60
#
_cell.length_a   1.000
_cell.length_b   1.000
_cell.length_c   1.000
_cell.angle_alpha   90.00
_cell.angle_beta   90.00
_cell.angle_gamma   90.00
#
_symmetry.space_group_name_H-M   'P 1'
#
loop_
_entity.id
_entity.type
_entity.pdbx_description
1 polymer ?
#
loop_
_entity_poly.entity_id
_entity_poly.type
_entity_poly.pdbx_seq_one_letter_code
_entity_poly.pdbx_strand_id
1 'polypeptide(L)'
;LTAAGIEVTVEAHDSATRDGRINSGDYEFALVGNGGWGNNPPTYMRTLFSDESKFSGTNPHSMGAIGYSNAEMTALAEGQMYETDFDKRVELFQELELLVSWEIPIIVIANQSSYSMYRKDVYDGWMKTYAYQQAEQNRLSYMAR
;
A
#
# COMPACT_ATOMS: atom_id res chain seq x y z
N LEU A 1 -23.19 -0.33 -4.18
CA LEU A 1 -23.78 -0.02 -2.88
C LEU A 1 -25.29 0.19 -3.02
N THR A 2 -25.77 1.01 -3.93
CA THR A 2 -27.20 1.24 -4.15
C THR A 2 -27.98 -0.05 -4.40
N ALA A 3 -27.44 -1.00 -5.18
CA ALA A 3 -28.04 -2.30 -5.40
C ALA A 3 -28.16 -3.16 -4.12
N ALA A 4 -27.38 -2.84 -3.10
CA ALA A 4 -27.44 -3.47 -1.77
C ALA A 4 -28.29 -2.67 -0.77
N GLY A 5 -29.03 -1.66 -1.24
CA GLY A 5 -29.89 -0.83 -0.40
C GLY A 5 -29.16 0.27 0.40
N ILE A 6 -27.92 0.54 0.07
CA ILE A 6 -27.14 1.61 0.71
C ILE A 6 -27.21 2.86 -0.19
N GLU A 7 -27.81 3.94 0.33
CA GLU A 7 -27.84 5.23 -0.36
C GLU A 7 -26.45 5.86 -0.33
N VAL A 8 -25.95 6.27 -1.50
CA VAL A 8 -24.59 6.79 -1.65
C VAL A 8 -24.60 8.08 -2.45
N THR A 9 -24.00 9.11 -1.93
CA THR A 9 -23.64 10.33 -2.65
C THR A 9 -22.14 10.28 -2.94
N VAL A 10 -21.77 10.40 -4.21
CA VAL A 10 -20.36 10.38 -4.63
C VAL A 10 -19.85 11.80 -4.79
N GLU A 11 -18.82 12.15 -4.05
CA GLU A 11 -18.09 13.41 -4.18
C GLU A 11 -16.72 13.15 -4.82
N ALA A 12 -16.47 13.77 -5.95
CA ALA A 12 -15.20 13.65 -6.66
C ALA A 12 -14.27 14.82 -6.32
N HIS A 13 -13.10 14.51 -5.80
CA HIS A 13 -12.08 15.48 -5.41
C HIS A 13 -10.75 15.19 -6.12
N ASP A 14 -9.89 16.21 -6.24
CA ASP A 14 -8.49 15.98 -6.54
C ASP A 14 -7.79 15.23 -5.38
N SER A 15 -6.61 14.68 -5.67
CA SER A 15 -5.91 13.82 -4.68
C SER A 15 -5.55 14.57 -3.40
N ALA A 16 -5.14 15.83 -3.47
CA ALA A 16 -4.72 16.58 -2.30
C ALA A 16 -5.91 16.88 -1.37
N THR A 17 -7.03 17.29 -1.94
CA THR A 17 -8.27 17.54 -1.20
C THR A 17 -8.81 16.25 -0.57
N ARG A 18 -8.86 15.16 -1.33
CA ARG A 18 -9.27 13.84 -0.83
C ARG A 18 -8.41 13.39 0.35
N ASP A 19 -7.10 13.41 0.18
CA ASP A 19 -6.16 12.94 1.21
C ASP A 19 -6.21 13.83 2.46
N GLY A 20 -6.40 15.14 2.29
CA GLY A 20 -6.62 16.07 3.39
C GLY A 20 -7.88 15.73 4.20
N ARG A 21 -8.99 15.44 3.53
CA ARG A 21 -10.25 15.02 4.19
C ARG A 21 -10.10 13.69 4.92
N ILE A 22 -9.41 12.72 4.31
CA ILE A 22 -9.15 11.43 4.97
C ILE A 22 -8.32 11.63 6.23
N ASN A 23 -7.23 12.39 6.15
CA ASN A 23 -6.35 12.62 7.29
C ASN A 23 -7.03 13.43 8.41
N SER A 24 -8.05 14.22 8.10
CA SER A 24 -8.86 14.94 9.10
C SER A 24 -10.06 14.13 9.60
N GLY A 25 -10.33 12.94 9.06
CA GLY A 25 -11.49 12.13 9.41
C GLY A 25 -12.82 12.65 8.83
N ASP A 26 -12.76 13.58 7.85
CA ASP A 26 -13.93 14.17 7.22
C ASP A 26 -14.41 13.32 6.03
N TYR A 27 -14.84 12.09 6.31
CA TYR A 27 -15.43 11.17 5.34
C TYR A 27 -16.16 10.02 6.02
N GLU A 28 -17.09 9.38 5.31
CA GLU A 28 -17.72 8.13 5.72
C GLU A 28 -17.08 6.93 5.02
N PHE A 29 -16.89 7.05 3.71
CA PHE A 29 -16.16 6.10 2.88
C PHE A 29 -15.22 6.85 1.94
N ALA A 30 -14.02 6.33 1.74
CA ALA A 30 -13.06 6.90 0.80
C ALA A 30 -12.58 5.84 -0.19
N LEU A 31 -12.61 6.19 -1.48
CA LEU A 31 -11.98 5.38 -2.52
C LEU A 31 -10.62 5.97 -2.86
N VAL A 32 -9.58 5.23 -2.56
CA VAL A 32 -8.19 5.66 -2.75
C VAL A 32 -7.42 4.69 -3.62
N GLY A 33 -6.49 5.22 -4.43
CA GLY A 33 -5.51 4.40 -5.13
C GLY A 33 -4.24 4.31 -4.30
N ASN A 34 -3.76 3.10 -4.05
CA ASN A 34 -2.48 2.90 -3.40
C ASN A 34 -1.40 2.68 -4.45
N GLY A 35 -0.40 3.54 -4.46
CA GLY A 35 0.75 3.40 -5.36
C GLY A 35 1.63 2.22 -4.98
N GLY A 36 2.36 1.66 -5.96
CA GLY A 36 3.27 0.57 -5.69
C GLY A 36 4.39 0.98 -4.74
N TRP A 37 4.46 0.30 -3.64
CA TRP A 37 5.48 0.49 -2.61
C TRP A 37 6.72 -0.35 -2.87
N GLY A 38 6.78 -0.90 -4.06
CA GLY A 38 7.88 -1.72 -4.52
C GLY A 38 7.90 -3.13 -3.94
N ASN A 39 9.09 -3.71 -3.94
CA ASN A 39 9.33 -5.06 -3.44
C ASN A 39 9.80 -5.07 -1.99
N ASN A 40 9.24 -4.21 -1.15
CA ASN A 40 9.54 -4.19 0.27
C ASN A 40 8.26 -4.38 1.11
N PRO A 41 7.67 -5.58 1.08
CA PRO A 41 6.45 -5.89 1.83
C PRO A 41 6.55 -5.54 3.32
N PRO A 42 7.66 -5.82 4.03
CA PRO A 42 7.80 -5.45 5.44
C PRO A 42 7.55 -3.97 5.73
N THR A 43 8.20 -3.08 4.98
CA THR A 43 8.01 -1.64 5.14
C THR A 43 6.59 -1.21 4.80
N TYR A 44 6.01 -1.82 3.79
CA TYR A 44 4.65 -1.54 3.37
C TYR A 44 3.63 -1.90 4.46
N MET A 45 3.72 -3.12 4.98
CA MET A 45 2.83 -3.60 6.05
C MET A 45 2.96 -2.75 7.32
N ARG A 46 4.19 -2.38 7.69
CA ARG A 46 4.41 -1.45 8.80
C ARG A 46 3.76 -0.10 8.56
N THR A 47 3.91 0.47 7.39
CA THR A 47 3.34 1.78 7.05
C THR A 47 1.82 1.79 7.13
N LEU A 48 1.18 0.70 6.71
CA LEU A 48 -0.28 0.62 6.67
C LEU A 48 -0.88 0.22 8.03
N PHE A 49 -0.25 -0.72 8.73
CA PHE A 49 -0.89 -1.45 9.83
C PHE A 49 -0.24 -1.21 11.20
N SER A 50 0.72 -0.29 11.32
CA SER A 50 1.29 0.10 12.61
C SER A 50 0.87 1.50 13.01
N ASP A 51 0.31 1.64 14.20
CA ASP A 51 0.03 2.93 14.82
C ASP A 51 1.32 3.67 15.24
N GLU A 52 2.41 2.93 15.45
CA GLU A 52 3.73 3.48 15.78
C GLU A 52 4.51 3.93 14.55
N SER A 53 4.02 3.64 13.34
CA SER A 53 4.64 4.11 12.11
C SER A 53 4.64 5.63 12.05
N LYS A 54 5.75 6.23 11.61
CA LYS A 54 5.84 7.67 11.33
C LYS A 54 4.82 8.15 10.28
N PHE A 55 4.20 7.26 9.56
CA PHE A 55 3.17 7.54 8.57
C PHE A 55 1.75 7.34 9.11
N SER A 56 1.60 6.86 10.35
CA SER A 56 0.29 6.75 10.97
C SER A 56 -0.37 8.11 11.09
N GLY A 57 -1.63 8.21 10.68
CA GLY A 57 -2.39 9.46 10.68
C GLY A 57 -1.98 10.49 9.61
N THR A 58 -0.88 10.26 8.87
CA THR A 58 -0.42 11.18 7.81
C THR A 58 -0.49 10.58 6.41
N ASN A 59 -0.58 9.27 6.32
CA ASN A 59 -0.79 8.56 5.07
C ASN A 59 -2.26 8.16 4.98
N PRO A 60 -3.00 8.59 3.95
CA PRO A 60 -4.43 8.33 3.82
C PRO A 60 -4.79 6.84 3.70
N HIS A 61 -3.79 5.98 3.61
CA HIS A 61 -3.95 4.52 3.56
C HIS A 61 -3.57 3.81 4.86
N SER A 62 -3.07 4.54 5.88
CA SER A 62 -2.67 3.96 7.15
C SER A 62 -3.85 3.79 8.11
N MET A 63 -3.74 2.86 9.06
CA MET A 63 -4.75 2.65 10.10
C MET A 63 -5.09 3.93 10.85
N GLY A 64 -4.09 4.72 11.23
CA GLY A 64 -4.31 5.97 11.95
C GLY A 64 -5.14 6.98 11.16
N ALA A 65 -4.95 7.07 9.84
CA ALA A 65 -5.73 7.97 8.99
C ALA A 65 -7.20 7.52 8.84
N ILE A 66 -7.44 6.21 8.83
CA ILE A 66 -8.81 5.67 8.76
C ILE A 66 -9.50 5.53 10.12
N GLY A 67 -8.85 5.97 11.20
CA GLY A 67 -9.40 5.90 12.55
C GLY A 67 -9.51 4.48 13.12
N TYR A 68 -8.77 3.54 12.59
CA TYR A 68 -8.71 2.16 13.06
C TYR A 68 -7.42 1.95 13.86
N SER A 69 -7.52 1.22 14.97
CA SER A 69 -6.37 0.84 15.81
C SER A 69 -6.51 -0.60 16.27
N ASN A 70 -5.43 -1.36 16.18
CA ASN A 70 -5.34 -2.72 16.66
C ASN A 70 -3.92 -2.98 17.18
N ALA A 71 -3.82 -3.21 18.49
CA ALA A 71 -2.53 -3.40 19.16
C ALA A 71 -1.77 -4.66 18.70
N GLU A 72 -2.49 -5.74 18.40
CA GLU A 72 -1.91 -6.98 17.89
C GLU A 72 -1.36 -6.79 16.48
N MET A 73 -2.12 -6.12 15.61
CA MET A 73 -1.71 -5.78 14.25
C MET A 73 -0.48 -4.87 14.25
N THR A 74 -0.45 -3.87 15.14
CA THR A 74 0.71 -3.00 15.35
C THR A 74 1.94 -3.81 15.81
N ALA A 75 1.78 -4.70 16.80
CA ALA A 75 2.89 -5.52 17.29
C ALA A 75 3.46 -6.44 16.21
N LEU A 76 2.62 -7.07 15.40
CA LEU A 76 3.06 -7.91 14.28
C LEU A 76 3.74 -7.08 13.18
N ALA A 77 3.18 -5.92 12.83
CA ALA A 77 3.73 -5.03 11.81
C ALA A 77 5.10 -4.44 12.21
N GLU A 78 5.29 -4.09 13.46
CA GLU A 78 6.60 -3.65 13.98
C GLU A 78 7.54 -4.84 14.16
N GLY A 79 7.09 -5.95 14.74
CA GLY A 79 7.91 -7.14 14.98
C GLY A 79 8.57 -7.67 13.72
N GLN A 80 7.81 -7.84 12.65
CA GLN A 80 8.33 -8.33 11.38
C GLN A 80 9.35 -7.36 10.74
N MET A 81 9.26 -6.07 11.02
CA MET A 81 10.19 -5.07 10.47
C MET A 81 11.58 -5.19 11.10
N TYR A 82 11.66 -5.55 12.37
CA TYR A 82 12.91 -5.64 13.12
C TYR A 82 13.45 -7.07 13.25
N GLU A 83 12.67 -8.10 12.89
CA GLU A 83 13.14 -9.48 12.93
C GLU A 83 14.24 -9.72 11.89
N THR A 84 15.37 -10.27 12.35
CA THR A 84 16.53 -10.57 11.51
C THR A 84 16.55 -12.00 11.00
N ASP A 85 15.88 -12.91 11.70
CA ASP A 85 15.68 -14.28 11.23
C ASP A 85 14.60 -14.30 10.15
N PHE A 86 14.97 -14.80 8.97
CA PHE A 86 14.08 -14.77 7.81
C PHE A 86 12.81 -15.61 8.03
N ASP A 87 12.94 -16.80 8.59
CA ASP A 87 11.81 -17.71 8.77
C ASP A 87 10.81 -17.16 9.80
N LYS A 88 11.31 -16.64 10.91
CA LYS A 88 10.49 -15.96 11.92
C LYS A 88 9.81 -14.71 11.38
N ARG A 89 10.49 -13.95 10.53
CA ARG A 89 9.90 -12.79 9.88
C ARG A 89 8.76 -13.18 8.94
N VAL A 90 8.92 -14.29 8.21
CA VAL A 90 7.85 -14.84 7.37
C VAL A 90 6.65 -15.27 8.22
N GLU A 91 6.87 -15.92 9.36
CA GLU A 91 5.80 -16.31 10.29
C GLU A 91 5.02 -15.07 10.78
N LEU A 92 5.71 -14.06 11.30
CA LEU A 92 5.07 -12.81 11.75
C LEU A 92 4.29 -12.11 10.62
N PHE A 93 4.84 -12.15 9.42
CA PHE A 93 4.18 -11.56 8.25
C PHE A 93 2.89 -12.31 7.88
N GLN A 94 2.91 -13.64 7.93
CA GLN A 94 1.75 -14.48 7.66
C GLN A 94 0.66 -14.30 8.74
N GLU A 95 1.04 -14.18 10.00
CA GLU A 95 0.10 -13.87 11.08
C GLU A 95 -0.55 -12.51 10.88
N LEU A 96 0.22 -11.51 10.48
CA LEU A 96 -0.29 -10.19 10.15
C LEU A 96 -1.26 -10.23 8.95
N GLU A 97 -0.93 -10.97 7.89
CA GLU A 97 -1.82 -11.13 6.73
C GLU A 97 -3.14 -11.78 7.11
N LEU A 98 -3.12 -12.80 7.95
CA LEU A 98 -4.32 -13.45 8.46
C LEU A 98 -5.17 -12.48 9.28
N LEU A 99 -4.57 -11.73 10.19
CA LEU A 99 -5.27 -10.76 11.03
C LEU A 99 -5.90 -9.65 10.18
N VAL A 100 -5.17 -9.11 9.22
CA VAL A 100 -5.68 -8.11 8.26
C VAL A 100 -6.86 -8.66 7.45
N SER A 101 -6.79 -9.94 7.08
CA SER A 101 -7.87 -10.59 6.31
C SER A 101 -9.14 -10.82 7.13
N TRP A 102 -9.03 -10.97 8.44
CA TRP A 102 -10.17 -11.09 9.35
C TRP A 102 -10.78 -9.73 9.71
N GLU A 103 -9.97 -8.76 10.03
CA GLU A 103 -10.39 -7.44 10.49
C GLU A 103 -10.87 -6.54 9.35
N ILE A 104 -10.36 -6.75 8.15
CA ILE A 104 -10.67 -6.01 6.91
C ILE A 104 -10.70 -4.48 7.13
N PRO A 105 -9.64 -3.87 7.68
CA PRO A 105 -9.63 -2.41 7.87
C PRO A 105 -9.65 -1.65 6.54
N ILE A 106 -9.21 -2.28 5.46
CA ILE A 106 -9.18 -1.75 4.10
C ILE A 106 -9.73 -2.82 3.14
N ILE A 107 -10.68 -2.43 2.32
CA ILE A 107 -11.25 -3.33 1.30
C ILE A 107 -10.55 -3.09 -0.03
N VAL A 108 -9.83 -4.08 -0.52
CA VAL A 108 -9.22 -4.04 -1.85
C VAL A 108 -10.28 -4.35 -2.91
N ILE A 109 -10.62 -3.35 -3.72
CA ILE A 109 -11.64 -3.50 -4.78
C ILE A 109 -11.02 -4.03 -6.07
N ALA A 110 -9.83 -3.53 -6.44
CA ALA A 110 -9.14 -3.91 -7.66
C ALA A 110 -7.64 -3.63 -7.57
N ASN A 111 -6.87 -4.43 -8.28
CA ASN A 111 -5.46 -4.15 -8.55
C ASN A 111 -5.31 -3.56 -9.96
N GLN A 112 -4.73 -2.38 -10.01
CA GLN A 112 -4.45 -1.72 -11.29
C GLN A 112 -3.17 -2.26 -11.90
N SER A 113 -3.23 -2.64 -13.18
CA SER A 113 -2.03 -2.95 -13.95
C SER A 113 -1.46 -1.69 -14.57
N SER A 114 -0.14 -1.52 -14.41
CA SER A 114 0.61 -0.46 -15.09
C SER A 114 1.28 -1.00 -16.35
N TYR A 115 1.26 -0.22 -17.40
CA TYR A 115 1.89 -0.56 -18.66
C TYR A 115 2.90 0.53 -19.03
N SER A 116 4.13 0.12 -19.33
CA SER A 116 5.17 1.01 -19.86
C SER A 116 5.47 0.63 -21.29
N MET A 117 5.45 1.62 -22.17
CA MET A 117 5.83 1.46 -23.58
C MET A 117 7.22 2.07 -23.81
N TYR A 118 8.06 1.38 -24.56
CA TYR A 118 9.39 1.87 -24.90
C TYR A 118 9.81 1.45 -26.32
N ARG A 119 10.72 2.20 -26.90
CA ARG A 119 11.25 1.95 -28.23
C ARG A 119 12.45 1.01 -28.14
N LYS A 120 12.29 -0.22 -28.62
CA LYS A 120 13.35 -1.23 -28.68
C LYS A 120 14.40 -0.97 -29.74
N ASP A 121 14.04 -0.28 -30.80
CA ASP A 121 14.92 0.08 -31.90
C ASP A 121 16.03 1.06 -31.48
N VAL A 122 15.81 1.79 -30.40
CA VAL A 122 16.80 2.74 -29.85
C VAL A 122 17.59 2.12 -28.70
N TYR A 123 16.93 1.40 -27.81
CA TYR A 123 17.56 0.80 -26.65
C TYR A 123 16.70 -0.35 -26.09
N ASP A 124 17.31 -1.52 -25.87
CA ASP A 124 16.64 -2.72 -25.32
C ASP A 124 17.31 -3.26 -24.03
N GLY A 125 18.06 -2.43 -23.33
CA GLY A 125 18.71 -2.78 -22.05
C GLY A 125 17.84 -2.56 -20.81
N TRP A 126 16.52 -2.44 -20.98
CA TRP A 126 15.59 -2.22 -19.88
C TRP A 126 15.42 -3.46 -19.01
N MET A 127 15.43 -3.28 -17.68
CA MET A 127 15.14 -4.37 -16.76
C MET A 127 13.65 -4.73 -16.83
N LYS A 128 13.37 -5.96 -17.27
CA LYS A 128 12.00 -6.46 -17.51
C LYS A 128 11.49 -7.37 -16.39
N THR A 129 12.37 -7.79 -15.48
CA THR A 129 12.09 -8.90 -14.56
C THR A 129 11.93 -8.50 -13.11
N TYR A 130 12.19 -7.27 -12.77
CA TYR A 130 11.94 -6.82 -11.41
C TYR A 130 10.58 -6.16 -11.36
N ALA A 131 9.73 -6.64 -10.44
CA ALA A 131 8.35 -6.18 -10.21
C ALA A 131 8.24 -4.70 -9.85
N TYR A 132 9.27 -3.94 -10.06
CA TYR A 132 9.28 -2.53 -9.87
C TYR A 132 8.85 -1.83 -11.11
N GLN A 133 7.92 -1.08 -10.87
CA GLN A 133 7.14 -0.13 -11.60
C GLN A 133 7.87 0.51 -12.71
N GLN A 134 8.67 0.28 -13.38
CA GLN A 134 9.22 1.05 -14.48
C GLN A 134 10.71 0.81 -14.64
N ALA A 135 10.95 -0.09 -15.51
CA ALA A 135 12.27 -0.33 -16.04
C ALA A 135 13.01 0.97 -16.42
N GLU A 136 12.27 1.98 -16.87
CA GLU A 136 12.82 3.27 -17.28
C GLU A 136 13.42 4.11 -16.15
N GLN A 137 12.99 3.93 -14.92
CA GLN A 137 13.52 4.67 -13.78
C GLN A 137 14.67 3.96 -13.06
N ASN A 138 14.98 2.75 -13.46
CA ASN A 138 16.00 1.99 -12.79
C ASN A 138 17.38 2.28 -13.36
N ARG A 139 18.24 2.94 -12.59
CA ARG A 139 19.63 3.21 -12.96
C ARG A 139 20.42 1.96 -13.33
N LEU A 140 20.05 0.79 -12.78
CA LEU A 140 20.66 -0.49 -13.12
C LEU A 140 20.45 -0.86 -14.60
N SER A 141 19.38 -0.41 -15.24
CA SER A 141 19.15 -0.59 -16.66
C SER A 141 20.24 0.05 -17.53
N TYR A 142 20.88 1.11 -17.02
CA TYR A 142 21.98 1.79 -17.70
C TYR A 142 23.35 1.21 -17.36
N MET A 143 23.46 0.41 -16.31
CA MET A 143 24.71 -0.20 -15.84
C MET A 143 24.90 -1.62 -16.36
N ALA A 144 23.88 -2.24 -16.89
CA ALA A 144 23.89 -3.63 -17.40
C ALA A 144 24.45 -3.72 -18.84
N ARG A 145 25.50 -2.95 -19.16
CA ARG A 145 26.24 -3.03 -20.44
C ARG A 145 27.58 -3.68 -20.23
#